data_3ff9d2fbd9ab234b9b57c9133afde5a1
#
_entry.id   3ff9d2fbd9ab234b9b57c9133afde5a1
#
_cell.length_a   1.000
_cell.length_b   1.000
_cell.length_c   1.000
_cell.angle_alpha   90.00
_cell.angle_beta   90.00
_cell.angle_gamma   90.00
#
_symmetry.space_group_name_H-M   'P 1'
#
loop_
_entity.id
_entity.type
_entity.pdbx_description
1 polymer ?
#
loop_
_entity_poly.entity_id
_entity_poly.type
_entity_poly.pdbx_seq_one_letter_code
_entity_poly.pdbx_strand_id
1 'polypeptide(L)'
;MIYYGHQHITEKDIQAVERVLHSDWLTQGPAIEAFEKKVANYCGAKYAVAVTNATSALHIACKAAGLGEDDVLWTSPITFTASANCGRYCGADVDFVDIDDKTYNMSVAELQHKLETAVKKPKVVIPVHLAGQSCDMESIKALADEYGFKIIEDASHATGADYKNTKVGSCCYSDMTVFSFHPVKIVTTGEGGIVLTNNKELYEKLKLYRSHGITRDSDLMTQEADGPWYYQQIELGFNYRMTDMQAALGCSQMDSLDDFVARRRYLVKRYNEKLKDLPLRTPYQDEDTNPSWHIYIIRVDFTKVKLSKKEIFARMKDRGIVLNLHYIPVHTQPYYQKLGFQKGDFPVSEKYYEEAITLPLYYDLTDEQQDEVIEAFKEVLAE
;
A
#
# COMPACT_ATOMS: atom_id res chain seq x y z
N MET A 1 4.98 -26.59 4.31
CA MET A 1 5.45 -25.26 4.81
C MET A 1 4.32 -24.27 4.70
N ILE A 2 4.06 -23.51 5.76
CA ILE A 2 3.05 -22.45 5.81
C ILE A 2 3.79 -21.12 5.66
N TYR A 3 3.55 -20.39 4.55
CA TYR A 3 4.16 -19.09 4.27
C TYR A 3 3.32 -17.96 4.89
N TYR A 4 3.94 -16.78 5.08
CA TYR A 4 3.25 -15.62 5.66
C TYR A 4 2.14 -15.06 4.77
N GLY A 5 2.21 -15.29 3.44
CA GLY A 5 1.25 -14.83 2.46
C GLY A 5 1.31 -15.67 1.18
N HIS A 6 0.17 -15.80 0.52
CA HIS A 6 0.00 -16.53 -0.73
C HIS A 6 -1.17 -15.94 -1.51
N GLN A 7 -1.06 -15.89 -2.85
CA GLN A 7 -2.16 -15.52 -3.73
C GLN A 7 -3.15 -16.68 -3.86
N HIS A 8 -4.41 -16.33 -4.11
CA HIS A 8 -5.45 -17.30 -4.49
C HIS A 8 -5.83 -17.09 -5.94
N ILE A 9 -5.66 -18.11 -6.78
CA ILE A 9 -5.99 -18.09 -8.21
C ILE A 9 -7.01 -19.19 -8.50
N THR A 10 -8.10 -18.79 -9.14
CA THR A 10 -9.21 -19.65 -9.51
C THR A 10 -9.20 -19.97 -11.00
N GLU A 11 -10.00 -20.96 -11.41
CA GLU A 11 -10.23 -21.26 -12.83
C GLU A 11 -10.82 -20.06 -13.59
N LYS A 12 -11.66 -19.22 -12.92
CA LYS A 12 -12.19 -17.97 -13.53
C LYS A 12 -11.08 -16.99 -13.86
N ASP A 13 -10.06 -16.89 -13.01
CA ASP A 13 -8.90 -16.02 -13.21
C ASP A 13 -8.08 -16.48 -14.42
N ILE A 14 -7.83 -17.80 -14.51
CA ILE A 14 -7.13 -18.41 -15.63
C ILE A 14 -7.85 -18.13 -16.95
N GLN A 15 -9.17 -18.40 -16.99
CA GLN A 15 -10.00 -18.14 -18.16
C GLN A 15 -10.07 -16.65 -18.53
N ALA A 16 -10.02 -15.75 -17.56
CA ALA A 16 -9.99 -14.31 -17.84
C ALA A 16 -8.72 -13.89 -18.59
N VAL A 17 -7.57 -14.41 -18.18
CA VAL A 17 -6.29 -14.18 -18.87
C VAL A 17 -6.26 -14.88 -20.23
N GLU A 18 -6.76 -16.12 -20.31
CA GLU A 18 -6.82 -16.89 -21.57
C GLU A 18 -7.64 -16.16 -22.64
N ARG A 19 -8.78 -15.58 -22.28
CA ARG A 19 -9.58 -14.77 -23.22
C ARG A 19 -8.79 -13.60 -23.81
N VAL A 20 -7.94 -12.95 -23.02
CA VAL A 20 -7.08 -11.86 -23.51
C VAL A 20 -6.01 -12.40 -24.46
N LEU A 21 -5.40 -13.56 -24.16
CA LEU A 21 -4.41 -14.17 -25.02
C LEU A 21 -4.97 -14.58 -26.42
N HIS A 22 -6.28 -14.82 -26.50
CA HIS A 22 -6.98 -15.09 -27.77
C HIS A 22 -7.56 -13.83 -28.44
N SER A 23 -7.40 -12.64 -27.84
CA SER A 23 -7.89 -11.37 -28.37
C SER A 23 -6.84 -10.65 -29.22
N ASP A 24 -7.26 -9.58 -29.90
CA ASP A 24 -6.36 -8.71 -30.67
C ASP A 24 -5.51 -7.78 -29.77
N TRP A 25 -5.79 -7.70 -28.46
CA TRP A 25 -5.21 -6.73 -27.54
C TRP A 25 -4.52 -7.39 -26.36
N LEU A 26 -3.19 -7.34 -26.33
CA LEU A 26 -2.38 -7.77 -25.18
C LEU A 26 -1.96 -6.58 -24.30
N THR A 27 -2.04 -5.36 -24.83
CA THR A 27 -1.73 -4.11 -24.15
C THR A 27 -2.53 -2.98 -24.77
N GLN A 28 -2.86 -1.94 -23.95
CA GLN A 28 -3.62 -0.76 -24.36
C GLN A 28 -5.01 -1.08 -24.94
N GLY A 29 -5.57 -2.22 -24.57
CA GLY A 29 -6.89 -2.68 -24.96
C GLY A 29 -7.98 -2.39 -23.90
N PRO A 30 -9.17 -2.96 -24.08
CA PRO A 30 -10.34 -2.64 -23.26
C PRO A 30 -10.31 -3.22 -21.84
N ALA A 31 -9.47 -4.23 -21.57
CA ALA A 31 -9.39 -4.84 -20.25
C ALA A 31 -8.84 -3.86 -19.20
N ILE A 32 -7.94 -2.97 -19.59
CA ILE A 32 -7.38 -1.95 -18.70
C ILE A 32 -8.48 -0.98 -18.24
N GLU A 33 -9.26 -0.45 -19.19
CA GLU A 33 -10.37 0.46 -18.88
C GLU A 33 -11.44 -0.22 -18.01
N ALA A 34 -11.76 -1.49 -18.30
CA ALA A 34 -12.70 -2.28 -17.50
C ALA A 34 -12.20 -2.46 -16.06
N PHE A 35 -10.91 -2.72 -15.86
CA PHE A 35 -10.30 -2.83 -14.54
C PHE A 35 -10.31 -1.49 -13.78
N GLU A 36 -9.90 -0.41 -14.44
CA GLU A 36 -9.93 0.95 -13.87
C GLU A 36 -11.35 1.31 -13.38
N LYS A 37 -12.37 1.10 -14.22
CA LYS A 37 -13.79 1.33 -13.87
C LYS A 37 -14.25 0.46 -12.72
N LYS A 38 -13.86 -0.81 -12.71
CA LYS A 38 -14.26 -1.76 -11.67
C LYS A 38 -13.73 -1.35 -10.30
N VAL A 39 -12.44 -1.00 -10.21
CA VAL A 39 -11.84 -0.54 -8.96
C VAL A 39 -12.41 0.80 -8.53
N ALA A 40 -12.55 1.77 -9.46
CA ALA A 40 -13.14 3.08 -9.16
C ALA A 40 -14.57 2.94 -8.62
N ASN A 41 -15.42 2.13 -9.26
CA ASN A 41 -16.79 1.88 -8.83
C ASN A 41 -16.86 1.22 -7.45
N TYR A 42 -15.99 0.23 -7.19
CA TYR A 42 -15.94 -0.43 -5.88
C TYR A 42 -15.60 0.54 -4.75
N CYS A 43 -14.66 1.44 -4.99
CA CYS A 43 -14.21 2.42 -4.00
C CYS A 43 -15.11 3.68 -3.93
N GLY A 44 -15.94 3.94 -4.94
CA GLY A 44 -16.70 5.18 -5.07
C GLY A 44 -15.89 6.38 -5.55
N ALA A 45 -14.74 6.14 -6.21
CA ALA A 45 -13.92 7.18 -6.83
C ALA A 45 -14.40 7.52 -8.24
N LYS A 46 -14.12 8.75 -8.70
CA LYS A 46 -14.51 9.19 -10.06
C LYS A 46 -13.57 8.66 -11.14
N TYR A 47 -12.29 8.56 -10.85
CA TYR A 47 -11.25 8.21 -11.82
C TYR A 47 -10.26 7.22 -11.23
N ALA A 48 -9.73 6.36 -12.10
CA ALA A 48 -8.66 5.43 -11.79
C ALA A 48 -7.67 5.35 -12.96
N VAL A 49 -6.39 5.18 -12.66
CA VAL A 49 -5.32 4.97 -13.65
C VAL A 49 -4.49 3.78 -13.25
N ALA A 50 -4.63 2.67 -13.99
CA ALA A 50 -3.88 1.45 -13.75
C ALA A 50 -2.47 1.55 -14.34
N VAL A 51 -1.50 1.02 -13.59
CA VAL A 51 -0.07 1.04 -13.92
C VAL A 51 0.59 -0.29 -13.60
N THR A 52 1.84 -0.45 -14.03
CA THR A 52 2.59 -1.71 -13.95
C THR A 52 2.88 -2.20 -12.52
N ASN A 53 2.92 -1.33 -11.51
CA ASN A 53 3.06 -1.65 -10.09
C ASN A 53 2.79 -0.43 -9.20
N ALA A 54 2.64 -0.63 -7.89
CA ALA A 54 2.37 0.46 -6.95
C ALA A 54 3.53 1.46 -6.81
N THR A 55 4.77 1.05 -7.01
CA THR A 55 5.92 1.97 -7.03
C THR A 55 5.78 2.99 -8.15
N SER A 56 5.41 2.54 -9.35
CA SER A 56 5.09 3.41 -10.48
C SER A 56 3.88 4.30 -10.20
N ALA A 57 2.86 3.77 -9.52
CA ALA A 57 1.67 4.51 -9.11
C ALA A 57 2.03 5.68 -8.18
N LEU A 58 2.79 5.40 -7.11
CA LEU A 58 3.27 6.41 -6.16
C LEU A 58 4.13 7.47 -6.86
N HIS A 59 5.03 7.05 -7.76
CA HIS A 59 5.89 7.96 -8.50
C HIS A 59 5.08 8.94 -9.37
N ILE A 60 4.17 8.44 -10.22
CA ILE A 60 3.38 9.34 -11.07
C ILE A 60 2.34 10.14 -10.27
N ALA A 61 1.86 9.65 -9.12
CA ALA A 61 1.01 10.41 -8.21
C ALA A 61 1.78 11.60 -7.61
N CYS A 62 3.02 11.42 -7.18
CA CYS A 62 3.90 12.49 -6.73
C CYS A 62 4.15 13.52 -7.86
N LYS A 63 4.45 13.05 -9.06
CA LYS A 63 4.61 13.92 -10.25
C LYS A 63 3.34 14.71 -10.54
N ALA A 64 2.17 14.07 -10.51
CA ALA A 64 0.89 14.73 -10.77
C ALA A 64 0.54 15.76 -9.68
N ALA A 65 0.93 15.50 -8.42
CA ALA A 65 0.83 16.45 -7.32
C ALA A 65 1.81 17.64 -7.45
N GLY A 66 2.70 17.62 -8.46
CA GLY A 66 3.67 18.66 -8.73
C GLY A 66 4.91 18.59 -7.83
N LEU A 67 5.20 17.44 -7.21
CA LEU A 67 6.41 17.26 -6.41
C LEU A 67 7.67 17.28 -7.31
N GLY A 68 8.69 18.02 -6.92
CA GLY A 68 9.94 18.17 -7.66
C GLY A 68 11.11 18.58 -6.80
N GLU A 69 12.19 19.06 -7.45
CA GLU A 69 13.34 19.65 -6.78
C GLU A 69 12.89 20.79 -5.85
N ASP A 70 13.60 21.01 -4.77
CA ASP A 70 13.25 21.99 -3.73
C ASP A 70 11.97 21.71 -2.91
N ASP A 71 11.24 20.64 -3.19
CA ASP A 71 10.12 20.19 -2.36
C ASP A 71 10.54 19.13 -1.34
N VAL A 72 9.66 18.83 -0.38
CA VAL A 72 9.84 17.70 0.55
C VAL A 72 8.56 16.86 0.62
N LEU A 73 8.76 15.54 0.64
CA LEU A 73 7.73 14.55 0.89
C LEU A 73 7.88 14.00 2.30
N TRP A 74 6.77 13.89 3.05
CA TRP A 74 6.76 13.20 4.36
C TRP A 74 5.96 11.90 4.30
N THR A 75 6.49 10.85 4.93
CA THR A 75 5.82 9.55 5.09
C THR A 75 6.17 8.91 6.42
N SER A 76 5.64 7.71 6.71
CA SER A 76 6.01 6.97 7.93
C SER A 76 7.33 6.23 7.76
N PRO A 77 8.14 6.05 8.83
CA PRO A 77 9.31 5.18 8.79
C PRO A 77 8.96 3.70 8.58
N ILE A 78 7.79 3.26 9.09
CA ILE A 78 7.31 1.89 8.95
C ILE A 78 6.46 1.78 7.68
N THR A 79 7.15 1.51 6.59
CA THR A 79 6.56 1.31 5.26
C THR A 79 7.52 0.51 4.37
N PHE A 80 7.02 0.03 3.23
CA PHE A 80 7.89 -0.41 2.16
C PHE A 80 8.62 0.81 1.56
N THR A 81 9.85 0.63 1.14
CA THR A 81 10.71 1.75 0.68
C THR A 81 10.09 2.59 -0.45
N ALA A 82 9.14 2.05 -1.21
CA ALA A 82 8.50 2.74 -2.32
C ALA A 82 7.81 4.05 -1.93
N SER A 83 7.16 4.10 -0.73
CA SER A 83 6.46 5.29 -0.24
C SER A 83 7.40 6.48 0.04
N ALA A 84 8.68 6.20 0.32
CA ALA A 84 9.71 7.22 0.46
C ALA A 84 10.48 7.44 -0.86
N ASN A 85 10.82 6.36 -1.58
CA ASN A 85 11.59 6.44 -2.82
C ASN A 85 10.88 7.26 -3.90
N CYS A 86 9.54 7.26 -3.95
CA CYS A 86 8.78 8.02 -4.96
C CYS A 86 9.07 9.53 -4.88
N GLY A 87 9.32 10.09 -3.69
CA GLY A 87 9.80 11.47 -3.53
C GLY A 87 11.18 11.67 -4.14
N ARG A 88 12.10 10.74 -3.86
CA ARG A 88 13.46 10.80 -4.42
C ARG A 88 13.47 10.66 -5.95
N TYR A 89 12.58 9.85 -6.53
CA TYR A 89 12.44 9.77 -7.99
C TYR A 89 11.99 11.08 -8.63
N CYS A 90 11.26 11.91 -7.88
CA CYS A 90 10.86 13.26 -8.32
C CYS A 90 11.94 14.34 -8.11
N GLY A 91 13.10 14.00 -7.52
CA GLY A 91 14.13 14.96 -7.14
C GLY A 91 13.90 15.62 -5.77
N ALA A 92 12.77 15.37 -5.13
CA ALA A 92 12.42 15.97 -3.85
C ALA A 92 13.20 15.38 -2.67
N ASP A 93 13.31 16.15 -1.60
CA ASP A 93 13.74 15.63 -0.32
C ASP A 93 12.64 14.76 0.29
N VAL A 94 13.06 13.86 1.20
CA VAL A 94 12.14 12.98 1.93
C VAL A 94 12.43 13.09 3.41
N ASP A 95 11.36 13.14 4.21
CA ASP A 95 11.44 13.12 5.66
C ASP A 95 10.33 12.23 6.23
N PHE A 96 10.39 11.91 7.51
CA PHE A 96 9.48 10.96 8.13
C PHE A 96 8.73 11.59 9.30
N VAL A 97 7.54 11.02 9.57
CA VAL A 97 6.71 11.30 10.74
C VAL A 97 6.56 9.98 11.49
N ASP A 98 6.89 9.95 12.79
CA ASP A 98 6.84 8.72 13.58
C ASP A 98 5.41 8.17 13.67
N ILE A 99 5.30 6.91 14.03
CA ILE A 99 4.03 6.18 14.07
C ILE A 99 3.34 6.32 15.46
N ASP A 100 2.06 6.05 15.46
CA ASP A 100 1.29 5.78 16.69
C ASP A 100 1.59 4.37 17.21
N ASP A 101 1.84 4.22 18.51
CA ASP A 101 2.25 2.92 19.13
C ASP A 101 1.14 1.87 19.14
N LYS A 102 -0.13 2.26 18.90
CA LYS A 102 -1.26 1.32 18.86
C LYS A 102 -1.60 0.87 17.46
N THR A 103 -1.74 1.81 16.54
CA THR A 103 -2.19 1.56 15.17
C THR A 103 -1.04 1.24 14.22
N TYR A 104 0.19 1.65 14.58
CA TYR A 104 1.41 1.59 13.76
C TYR A 104 1.35 2.44 12.48
N ASN A 105 0.29 3.20 12.32
CA ASN A 105 0.10 4.18 11.26
C ASN A 105 0.74 5.53 11.65
N MET A 106 0.84 6.46 10.70
CA MET A 106 1.36 7.80 10.96
C MET A 106 0.66 8.45 12.16
N SER A 107 1.42 8.91 13.14
CA SER A 107 0.90 9.64 14.31
C SER A 107 0.44 11.03 13.89
N VAL A 108 -0.84 11.34 14.10
CA VAL A 108 -1.40 12.69 13.85
C VAL A 108 -0.75 13.73 14.76
N ALA A 109 -0.47 13.36 16.01
CA ALA A 109 0.19 14.27 16.96
C ALA A 109 1.63 14.61 16.51
N GLU A 110 2.40 13.62 16.05
CA GLU A 110 3.75 13.84 15.52
C GLU A 110 3.73 14.60 14.19
N LEU A 111 2.73 14.34 13.33
CA LEU A 111 2.54 15.11 12.11
C LEU A 111 2.26 16.60 12.43
N GLN A 112 1.34 16.86 13.32
CA GLN A 112 1.02 18.23 13.74
C GLN A 112 2.24 18.93 14.35
N HIS A 113 2.91 18.29 15.31
CA HIS A 113 4.11 18.85 15.93
C HIS A 113 5.19 19.17 14.90
N LYS A 114 5.42 18.26 13.95
CA LYS A 114 6.39 18.48 12.88
C LYS A 114 5.94 19.60 11.92
N LEU A 115 4.66 19.71 11.62
CA LEU A 115 4.10 20.81 10.84
C LEU A 115 4.28 22.16 11.54
N GLU A 116 4.19 22.24 12.86
CA GLU A 116 4.42 23.47 13.63
C GLU A 116 5.90 23.89 13.65
N THR A 117 6.82 22.92 13.76
CA THR A 117 8.25 23.17 14.08
C THR A 117 9.18 23.13 12.87
N ALA A 118 8.87 22.36 11.82
CA ALA A 118 9.74 22.21 10.66
C ALA A 118 9.91 23.52 9.88
N VAL A 119 11.14 23.82 9.47
CA VAL A 119 11.46 24.97 8.63
C VAL A 119 10.84 24.84 7.24
N LYS A 120 10.92 23.63 6.65
CA LYS A 120 10.38 23.31 5.33
C LYS A 120 9.15 22.42 5.49
N LYS A 121 7.99 22.93 5.07
CA LYS A 121 6.74 22.17 5.12
C LYS A 121 6.66 21.17 3.96
N PRO A 122 5.95 20.05 4.12
CA PRO A 122 5.81 19.07 3.04
C PRO A 122 4.92 19.62 1.93
N LYS A 123 5.26 19.31 0.69
CA LYS A 123 4.35 19.49 -0.45
C LYS A 123 3.40 18.29 -0.57
N VAL A 124 3.89 17.12 -0.22
CA VAL A 124 3.14 15.86 -0.24
C VAL A 124 3.36 15.12 1.08
N VAL A 125 2.27 14.63 1.67
CA VAL A 125 2.30 13.65 2.76
C VAL A 125 1.73 12.33 2.25
N ILE A 126 2.44 11.23 2.53
CA ILE A 126 2.00 9.87 2.19
C ILE A 126 1.71 9.11 3.49
N PRO A 127 0.48 9.12 4.00
CA PRO A 127 0.05 8.20 5.04
C PRO A 127 -0.02 6.78 4.47
N VAL A 128 0.48 5.81 5.25
CA VAL A 128 0.52 4.39 4.85
C VAL A 128 -0.49 3.62 5.69
N HIS A 129 -1.44 2.96 5.07
CA HIS A 129 -2.46 2.13 5.74
C HIS A 129 -1.90 0.76 6.09
N LEU A 130 -1.02 0.72 7.10
CA LEU A 130 -0.28 -0.49 7.44
C LEU A 130 -1.22 -1.64 7.83
N ALA A 131 -0.89 -2.84 7.38
CA ALA A 131 -1.66 -4.07 7.59
C ALA A 131 -3.09 -4.07 7.04
N GLY A 132 -3.53 -2.98 6.40
CA GLY A 132 -4.88 -2.82 5.87
C GLY A 132 -5.82 -2.02 6.77
N GLN A 133 -5.31 -1.40 7.84
CA GLN A 133 -6.04 -0.44 8.66
C GLN A 133 -5.76 0.98 8.18
N SER A 134 -6.82 1.76 7.92
CA SER A 134 -6.69 3.17 7.54
C SER A 134 -5.99 3.98 8.64
N CYS A 135 -5.20 4.97 8.23
CA CYS A 135 -4.79 6.06 9.11
C CYS A 135 -6.02 6.89 9.54
N ASP A 136 -5.88 7.74 10.53
CA ASP A 136 -6.88 8.77 10.85
C ASP A 136 -6.89 9.86 9.77
N MET A 137 -7.58 9.55 8.67
CA MET A 137 -7.55 10.37 7.46
C MET A 137 -8.29 11.69 7.62
N GLU A 138 -9.30 11.75 8.49
CA GLU A 138 -10.02 13.00 8.77
C GLU A 138 -9.11 14.02 9.43
N SER A 139 -8.36 13.61 10.44
CA SER A 139 -7.40 14.50 11.13
C SER A 139 -6.24 14.90 10.22
N ILE A 140 -5.70 13.96 9.41
CA ILE A 140 -4.65 14.26 8.43
C ILE A 140 -5.17 15.26 7.37
N LYS A 141 -6.42 15.09 6.92
CA LYS A 141 -7.06 16.01 5.96
C LYS A 141 -7.23 17.41 6.55
N ALA A 142 -7.64 17.52 7.81
CA ALA A 142 -7.76 18.81 8.48
C ALA A 142 -6.41 19.54 8.53
N LEU A 143 -5.32 18.82 8.85
CA LEU A 143 -3.97 19.39 8.80
C LEU A 143 -3.56 19.77 7.37
N ALA A 144 -3.93 18.98 6.36
CA ALA A 144 -3.64 19.32 4.98
C ALA A 144 -4.36 20.59 4.51
N ASP A 145 -5.60 20.79 4.96
CA ASP A 145 -6.35 22.02 4.68
C ASP A 145 -5.75 23.27 5.36
N GLU A 146 -5.21 23.09 6.56
CA GLU A 146 -4.57 24.18 7.32
C GLU A 146 -3.18 24.55 6.73
N TYR A 147 -2.35 23.54 6.43
CA TYR A 147 -0.94 23.75 6.08
C TYR A 147 -0.68 23.69 4.55
N GLY A 148 -1.66 23.32 3.74
CA GLY A 148 -1.62 23.40 2.27
C GLY A 148 -0.85 22.30 1.56
N PHE A 149 -0.64 21.12 2.18
CA PHE A 149 0.00 19.97 1.52
C PHE A 149 -1.01 19.06 0.81
N LYS A 150 -0.51 18.26 -0.14
CA LYS A 150 -1.28 17.23 -0.83
C LYS A 150 -1.18 15.89 -0.11
N ILE A 151 -2.27 15.11 -0.14
CA ILE A 151 -2.31 13.78 0.46
C ILE A 151 -2.36 12.72 -0.64
N ILE A 152 -1.42 11.78 -0.60
CA ILE A 152 -1.43 10.55 -1.41
C ILE A 152 -1.49 9.36 -0.44
N GLU A 153 -2.61 8.66 -0.36
CA GLU A 153 -2.72 7.47 0.48
C GLU A 153 -1.94 6.31 -0.14
N ASP A 154 -0.94 5.78 0.57
CA ASP A 154 -0.40 4.46 0.23
C ASP A 154 -1.28 3.40 0.88
N ALA A 155 -2.29 2.98 0.14
CA ALA A 155 -3.26 1.97 0.53
C ALA A 155 -2.90 0.57 0.00
N SER A 156 -1.61 0.31 -0.29
CA SER A 156 -1.13 -0.97 -0.83
C SER A 156 -1.50 -2.19 0.01
N HIS A 157 -1.90 -2.02 1.26
CA HIS A 157 -2.39 -3.06 2.16
C HIS A 157 -3.90 -3.01 2.40
N ALA A 158 -4.60 -1.98 1.91
CA ALA A 158 -5.95 -1.65 2.37
C ALA A 158 -7.05 -1.80 1.30
N THR A 159 -6.79 -2.58 0.23
CA THR A 159 -7.83 -2.90 -0.75
C THR A 159 -9.00 -3.60 -0.05
N GLY A 160 -10.21 -3.04 -0.16
CA GLY A 160 -11.41 -3.56 0.49
C GLY A 160 -11.64 -3.11 1.95
N ALA A 161 -10.75 -2.27 2.50
CA ALA A 161 -10.95 -1.67 3.81
C ALA A 161 -11.96 -0.51 3.79
N ASP A 162 -12.48 -0.17 4.97
CA ASP A 162 -13.36 0.97 5.16
C ASP A 162 -12.79 1.91 6.24
N TYR A 163 -13.07 3.21 6.10
CA TYR A 163 -12.85 4.25 7.09
C TYR A 163 -14.09 5.13 7.19
N LYS A 164 -14.68 5.30 8.40
CA LYS A 164 -15.88 6.10 8.65
C LYS A 164 -16.99 5.85 7.62
N ASN A 165 -17.32 4.57 7.38
CA ASN A 165 -18.34 4.11 6.43
C ASN A 165 -18.08 4.45 4.95
N THR A 166 -16.89 4.87 4.58
CA THR A 166 -16.46 5.03 3.18
C THR A 166 -15.37 4.01 2.86
N LYS A 167 -15.29 3.56 1.60
CA LYS A 167 -14.20 2.70 1.16
C LYS A 167 -12.88 3.48 1.15
N VAL A 168 -11.80 2.85 1.63
CA VAL A 168 -10.45 3.29 1.31
C VAL A 168 -10.31 3.29 -0.22
N GLY A 169 -9.78 4.37 -0.78
CA GLY A 169 -9.76 4.59 -2.23
C GLY A 169 -10.87 5.49 -2.75
N SER A 170 -11.85 5.86 -1.92
CA SER A 170 -12.88 6.84 -2.29
C SER A 170 -12.34 8.24 -2.54
N CYS A 171 -11.11 8.52 -2.07
CA CYS A 171 -10.48 9.85 -2.09
C CYS A 171 -11.37 10.95 -1.45
N CYS A 172 -12.12 10.60 -0.40
CA CYS A 172 -12.89 11.59 0.37
C CYS A 172 -11.99 12.47 1.25
N TYR A 173 -10.85 11.91 1.69
CA TYR A 173 -9.91 12.56 2.60
C TYR A 173 -8.54 12.81 1.97
N SER A 174 -8.37 12.54 0.68
CA SER A 174 -7.09 12.64 -0.01
C SER A 174 -7.22 13.18 -1.43
N ASP A 175 -6.12 13.62 -2.02
CA ASP A 175 -6.06 13.98 -3.44
C ASP A 175 -5.99 12.73 -4.32
N MET A 176 -5.27 11.69 -3.85
CA MET A 176 -5.10 10.42 -4.56
C MET A 176 -4.94 9.26 -3.57
N THR A 177 -5.36 8.06 -4.00
CA THR A 177 -5.11 6.81 -3.26
C THR A 177 -4.44 5.80 -4.19
N VAL A 178 -3.43 5.09 -3.69
CA VAL A 178 -2.68 4.08 -4.44
C VAL A 178 -2.94 2.69 -3.87
N PHE A 179 -3.30 1.72 -4.73
CA PHE A 179 -3.32 0.30 -4.40
C PHE A 179 -2.21 -0.47 -5.11
N SER A 180 -1.83 -1.59 -4.51
CA SER A 180 -0.88 -2.56 -5.03
C SER A 180 -1.58 -3.89 -5.33
N PHE A 181 -1.23 -4.48 -6.47
CA PHE A 181 -1.71 -5.80 -6.88
C PHE A 181 -0.56 -6.81 -7.07
N HIS A 182 0.51 -6.64 -6.27
CA HIS A 182 1.59 -7.61 -6.16
C HIS A 182 1.04 -8.98 -5.68
N PRO A 183 1.66 -10.14 -6.00
CA PRO A 183 1.12 -11.48 -5.71
C PRO A 183 0.64 -11.71 -4.27
N VAL A 184 1.35 -11.18 -3.27
CA VAL A 184 0.96 -11.39 -1.86
C VAL A 184 -0.19 -10.49 -1.38
N LYS A 185 -0.65 -9.54 -2.21
CA LYS A 185 -1.75 -8.62 -1.84
C LYS A 185 -3.10 -9.33 -1.83
N ILE A 186 -4.13 -8.65 -1.32
CA ILE A 186 -5.48 -9.21 -1.20
C ILE A 186 -6.05 -9.57 -2.58
N VAL A 187 -5.84 -8.70 -3.56
CA VAL A 187 -6.11 -8.90 -4.99
C VAL A 187 -4.78 -8.84 -5.72
N THR A 188 -4.56 -9.71 -6.70
CA THR A 188 -3.34 -9.72 -7.49
C THR A 188 -3.59 -9.59 -8.99
N THR A 189 -2.62 -8.99 -9.68
CA THR A 189 -2.50 -8.99 -11.15
C THR A 189 -1.15 -9.57 -11.61
N GLY A 190 -0.46 -10.32 -10.72
CA GLY A 190 0.94 -10.73 -10.89
C GLY A 190 1.88 -9.58 -10.51
N GLU A 191 1.84 -8.49 -11.21
CA GLU A 191 2.32 -7.16 -10.85
C GLU A 191 1.26 -6.15 -11.27
N GLY A 192 1.05 -5.10 -10.48
CA GLY A 192 0.11 -4.06 -10.81
C GLY A 192 0.00 -3.01 -9.71
N GLY A 193 -0.47 -1.85 -10.11
CA GLY A 193 -0.84 -0.76 -9.23
C GLY A 193 -1.95 0.07 -9.86
N ILE A 194 -2.60 0.89 -9.06
CA ILE A 194 -3.62 1.83 -9.53
C ILE A 194 -3.58 3.12 -8.70
N VAL A 195 -3.83 4.24 -9.34
CA VAL A 195 -4.06 5.52 -8.67
C VAL A 195 -5.51 5.90 -8.85
N LEU A 196 -6.20 6.16 -7.75
CA LEU A 196 -7.56 6.67 -7.71
C LEU A 196 -7.55 8.17 -7.39
N THR A 197 -8.50 8.93 -7.95
CA THR A 197 -8.69 10.36 -7.65
C THR A 197 -10.10 10.82 -8.01
N ASN A 198 -10.55 11.89 -7.35
CA ASN A 198 -11.78 12.59 -7.72
C ASN A 198 -11.52 13.87 -8.53
N ASN A 199 -10.25 14.22 -8.76
CA ASN A 199 -9.81 15.42 -9.46
C ASN A 199 -9.48 15.10 -10.92
N LYS A 200 -10.20 15.72 -11.87
CA LYS A 200 -10.00 15.51 -13.31
C LYS A 200 -8.61 15.94 -13.79
N GLU A 201 -8.07 17.03 -13.27
CA GLU A 201 -6.73 17.51 -13.65
C GLU A 201 -5.64 16.53 -13.26
N LEU A 202 -5.71 15.98 -12.04
CA LEU A 202 -4.79 14.92 -11.59
C LEU A 202 -4.92 13.66 -12.45
N TYR A 203 -6.16 13.24 -12.78
CA TYR A 203 -6.41 12.10 -13.66
C TYR A 203 -5.75 12.26 -15.04
N GLU A 204 -5.88 13.43 -15.68
CA GLU A 204 -5.26 13.65 -16.99
C GLU A 204 -3.72 13.67 -16.89
N LYS A 205 -3.14 14.29 -15.85
CA LYS A 205 -1.69 14.23 -15.60
C LYS A 205 -1.20 12.79 -15.38
N LEU A 206 -1.92 11.98 -14.61
CA LEU A 206 -1.58 10.58 -14.37
C LEU A 206 -1.54 9.77 -15.68
N LYS A 207 -2.52 9.98 -16.57
CA LYS A 207 -2.55 9.33 -17.89
C LYS A 207 -1.34 9.72 -18.75
N LEU A 208 -0.98 11.01 -18.77
CA LEU A 208 0.20 11.50 -19.47
C LEU A 208 1.47 10.87 -18.92
N TYR A 209 1.69 10.93 -17.60
CA TYR A 209 2.90 10.36 -16.99
C TYR A 209 3.00 8.85 -17.19
N ARG A 210 1.88 8.11 -17.14
CA ARG A 210 1.84 6.68 -17.42
C ARG A 210 2.32 6.32 -18.82
N SER A 211 2.12 7.21 -19.82
CA SER A 211 2.26 6.91 -21.25
C SER A 211 3.16 7.92 -21.95
N HIS A 212 4.41 8.05 -21.52
CA HIS A 212 5.48 8.87 -22.14
C HIS A 212 5.21 10.38 -22.18
N GLY A 213 4.15 10.90 -21.56
CA GLY A 213 3.74 12.30 -21.70
C GLY A 213 3.19 12.64 -23.10
N ILE A 214 2.73 11.62 -23.82
CA ILE A 214 2.20 11.74 -25.19
C ILE A 214 0.70 11.95 -25.14
N THR A 215 0.23 12.90 -25.95
CA THR A 215 -1.19 13.16 -26.19
C THR A 215 -1.53 13.10 -27.68
N ARG A 216 -2.79 12.70 -27.98
CA ARG A 216 -3.45 12.85 -29.28
C ARG A 216 -4.72 13.70 -29.17
N ASP A 217 -4.97 14.24 -27.98
CA ASP A 217 -6.09 15.13 -27.72
C ASP A 217 -5.79 16.50 -28.30
N SER A 218 -6.61 16.95 -29.25
CA SER A 218 -6.48 18.23 -29.92
C SER A 218 -6.49 19.42 -28.96
N ASP A 219 -7.23 19.29 -27.82
CA ASP A 219 -7.35 20.37 -26.86
C ASP A 219 -6.07 20.55 -26.02
N LEU A 220 -5.21 19.53 -26.00
CA LEU A 220 -3.92 19.53 -25.29
C LEU A 220 -2.74 19.77 -26.24
N MET A 221 -2.93 19.65 -27.54
CA MET A 221 -1.88 19.89 -28.54
C MET A 221 -1.58 21.39 -28.70
N THR A 222 -0.31 21.69 -28.95
CA THR A 222 0.17 23.08 -29.16
C THR A 222 0.09 23.51 -30.61
N GLN A 223 -0.19 22.60 -31.54
CA GLN A 223 -0.35 22.83 -32.96
C GLN A 223 -1.30 21.80 -33.59
N GLU A 224 -1.81 22.13 -34.78
CA GLU A 224 -2.70 21.26 -35.54
C GLU A 224 -1.98 19.96 -35.96
N ALA A 225 -2.73 18.84 -36.00
CA ALA A 225 -2.17 17.55 -36.36
C ALA A 225 -1.85 17.45 -37.85
N ASP A 226 -0.66 16.97 -38.17
CA ASP A 226 -0.17 16.75 -39.55
C ASP A 226 -0.90 15.60 -40.26
N GLY A 227 -1.62 14.75 -39.50
CA GLY A 227 -2.34 13.60 -40.02
C GLY A 227 -2.71 12.60 -38.94
N PRO A 228 -3.36 11.47 -39.30
CA PRO A 228 -3.88 10.50 -38.33
C PRO A 228 -2.81 9.78 -37.48
N TRP A 229 -1.56 9.85 -37.88
CA TRP A 229 -0.41 9.30 -37.14
C TRP A 229 0.13 10.28 -36.10
N TYR A 230 -0.28 11.56 -36.13
CA TYR A 230 0.33 12.63 -35.34
C TYR A 230 0.02 12.50 -33.86
N TYR A 231 0.97 12.86 -33.04
CA TYR A 231 0.88 13.00 -31.60
C TYR A 231 1.91 14.02 -31.13
N GLN A 232 1.70 14.54 -29.92
CA GLN A 232 2.71 15.39 -29.28
C GLN A 232 3.13 14.83 -27.94
N GLN A 233 4.44 14.88 -27.64
CA GLN A 233 4.94 14.71 -26.29
C GLN A 233 4.94 16.10 -25.62
N ILE A 234 4.05 16.29 -24.66
CA ILE A 234 3.88 17.57 -23.96
C ILE A 234 4.46 17.57 -22.56
N GLU A 235 4.86 16.40 -22.08
CA GLU A 235 5.47 16.16 -20.77
C GLU A 235 6.52 15.05 -20.84
N LEU A 236 7.44 15.02 -19.86
CA LEU A 236 8.34 13.88 -19.70
C LEU A 236 7.64 12.79 -18.89
N GLY A 237 7.03 11.84 -19.58
CA GLY A 237 6.35 10.70 -18.99
C GLY A 237 7.17 9.40 -19.07
N PHE A 238 6.54 8.30 -18.61
CA PHE A 238 7.16 7.00 -18.43
C PHE A 238 6.41 5.91 -19.22
N ASN A 239 6.99 4.73 -19.32
CA ASN A 239 6.27 3.55 -19.79
C ASN A 239 5.82 2.70 -18.61
N TYR A 240 4.76 3.13 -17.93
CA TYR A 240 4.21 2.47 -16.74
C TYR A 240 2.85 1.82 -17.01
N ARG A 241 2.54 1.55 -18.27
CA ARG A 241 1.27 0.91 -18.65
C ARG A 241 1.19 -0.53 -18.16
N MET A 242 0.05 -0.87 -17.55
CA MET A 242 -0.36 -2.25 -17.29
C MET A 242 -0.70 -2.96 -18.61
N THR A 243 -0.54 -4.26 -18.69
CA THR A 243 -1.01 -5.07 -19.82
C THR A 243 -2.47 -5.47 -19.64
N ASP A 244 -3.16 -5.81 -20.75
CA ASP A 244 -4.54 -6.32 -20.68
C ASP A 244 -4.64 -7.68 -19.98
N MET A 245 -3.60 -8.50 -20.04
CA MET A 245 -3.53 -9.76 -19.30
C MET A 245 -3.58 -9.53 -17.77
N GLN A 246 -2.79 -8.57 -17.29
CA GLN A 246 -2.79 -8.18 -15.87
C GLN A 246 -4.14 -7.58 -15.47
N ALA A 247 -4.70 -6.70 -16.30
CA ALA A 247 -5.99 -6.08 -16.06
C ALA A 247 -7.14 -7.09 -16.03
N ALA A 248 -7.13 -8.07 -16.91
CA ALA A 248 -8.14 -9.14 -16.95
C ALA A 248 -8.09 -10.02 -15.69
N LEU A 249 -6.89 -10.38 -15.23
CA LEU A 249 -6.71 -11.05 -13.94
C LEU A 249 -7.27 -10.19 -12.81
N GLY A 250 -6.93 -8.90 -12.76
CA GLY A 250 -7.43 -7.96 -11.77
C GLY A 250 -8.95 -7.83 -11.76
N CYS A 251 -9.57 -7.78 -12.94
CA CYS A 251 -11.05 -7.77 -13.05
C CYS A 251 -11.68 -9.01 -12.43
N SER A 252 -11.13 -10.18 -12.69
CA SER A 252 -11.63 -11.45 -12.13
C SER A 252 -11.44 -11.50 -10.63
N GLN A 253 -10.26 -11.17 -10.13
CA GLN A 253 -9.93 -11.14 -8.70
C GLN A 253 -10.80 -10.17 -7.90
N MET A 254 -11.14 -9.01 -8.46
CA MET A 254 -12.03 -8.03 -7.83
C MET A 254 -13.43 -8.57 -7.56
N ASP A 255 -13.92 -9.59 -8.31
CA ASP A 255 -15.21 -10.21 -8.07
C ASP A 255 -15.25 -11.01 -6.75
N SER A 256 -14.09 -11.44 -6.25
CA SER A 256 -13.95 -12.20 -5.01
C SER A 256 -13.41 -11.36 -3.84
N LEU A 257 -13.21 -10.05 -4.01
CA LEU A 257 -12.55 -9.19 -3.01
C LEU A 257 -13.23 -9.25 -1.65
N ASP A 258 -14.57 -9.16 -1.61
CA ASP A 258 -15.31 -9.15 -0.34
C ASP A 258 -15.18 -10.49 0.40
N ASP A 259 -15.16 -11.61 -0.32
CA ASP A 259 -14.92 -12.94 0.26
C ASP A 259 -13.48 -13.05 0.81
N PHE A 260 -12.50 -12.52 0.09
CA PHE A 260 -11.11 -12.48 0.55
C PHE A 260 -10.96 -11.67 1.83
N VAL A 261 -11.60 -10.51 1.92
CA VAL A 261 -11.58 -9.66 3.11
C VAL A 261 -12.34 -10.32 4.27
N ALA A 262 -13.50 -10.90 4.03
CA ALA A 262 -14.28 -11.60 5.05
C ALA A 262 -13.50 -12.76 5.68
N ARG A 263 -12.83 -13.59 4.86
CA ARG A 263 -11.98 -14.69 5.36
C ARG A 263 -10.80 -14.17 6.18
N ARG A 264 -10.13 -13.11 5.76
CA ARG A 264 -9.02 -12.51 6.51
C ARG A 264 -9.48 -11.97 7.87
N ARG A 265 -10.62 -11.27 7.92
CA ARG A 265 -11.23 -10.79 9.18
C ARG A 265 -11.57 -11.92 10.13
N TYR A 266 -12.10 -13.04 9.61
CA TYR A 266 -12.36 -14.25 10.40
C TYR A 266 -11.06 -14.82 11.02
N LEU A 267 -10.01 -14.98 10.21
CA LEU A 267 -8.72 -15.51 10.68
C LEU A 267 -8.06 -14.57 11.71
N VAL A 268 -8.15 -13.25 11.53
CA VAL A 268 -7.64 -12.26 12.50
C VAL A 268 -8.37 -12.37 13.83
N LYS A 269 -9.70 -12.46 13.81
CA LYS A 269 -10.49 -12.65 15.03
C LYS A 269 -10.03 -13.92 15.79
N ARG A 270 -9.83 -15.02 15.06
CA ARG A 270 -9.34 -16.28 15.62
C ARG A 270 -7.94 -16.15 16.24
N TYR A 271 -7.00 -15.48 15.57
CA TYR A 271 -5.69 -15.18 16.14
C TYR A 271 -5.81 -14.34 17.42
N ASN A 272 -6.58 -13.26 17.41
CA ASN A 272 -6.76 -12.38 18.57
C ASN A 272 -7.30 -13.15 19.80
N GLU A 273 -8.25 -14.07 19.60
CA GLU A 273 -8.81 -14.89 20.67
C GLU A 273 -7.80 -15.90 21.24
N LYS A 274 -7.01 -16.53 20.36
CA LYS A 274 -6.11 -17.63 20.76
C LYS A 274 -4.73 -17.18 21.24
N LEU A 275 -4.32 -15.95 20.92
CA LEU A 275 -3.02 -15.39 21.29
C LEU A 275 -3.07 -14.40 22.47
N LYS A 276 -4.25 -14.03 22.97
CA LYS A 276 -4.47 -12.96 23.95
C LYS A 276 -3.73 -13.13 25.29
N ASP A 277 -3.48 -14.39 25.68
CA ASP A 277 -2.85 -14.71 26.97
C ASP A 277 -1.32 -14.88 26.88
N LEU A 278 -0.75 -14.67 25.69
CA LEU A 278 0.69 -14.73 25.45
C LEU A 278 1.38 -13.39 25.75
N PRO A 279 2.69 -13.38 26.01
CA PRO A 279 3.46 -12.15 26.24
C PRO A 279 3.67 -11.35 24.94
N LEU A 280 2.58 -10.92 24.33
CA LEU A 280 2.57 -10.15 23.09
C LEU A 280 1.36 -9.21 23.04
N ARG A 281 1.39 -8.28 22.11
CA ARG A 281 0.22 -7.46 21.73
C ARG A 281 -0.29 -7.91 20.36
N THR A 282 -1.57 -8.20 20.27
CA THR A 282 -2.28 -8.41 19.00
C THR A 282 -2.55 -7.05 18.33
N PRO A 283 -2.82 -7.02 17.01
CA PRO A 283 -3.13 -5.77 16.31
C PRO A 283 -4.32 -5.05 16.96
N TYR A 284 -4.16 -3.75 17.18
CA TYR A 284 -5.26 -2.88 17.58
C TYR A 284 -6.11 -2.53 16.36
N GLN A 285 -7.42 -2.57 16.50
CA GLN A 285 -8.35 -2.06 15.51
C GLN A 285 -9.03 -0.81 16.06
N ASP A 286 -8.89 0.30 15.34
CA ASP A 286 -9.59 1.53 15.63
C ASP A 286 -11.08 1.40 15.29
N GLU A 287 -11.97 1.98 16.11
CA GLU A 287 -13.42 1.86 15.97
C GLU A 287 -13.98 2.52 14.69
N ASP A 288 -13.29 3.52 14.17
CA ASP A 288 -13.62 4.19 12.91
C ASP A 288 -13.17 3.41 11.68
N THR A 289 -12.48 2.27 11.86
CA THR A 289 -11.91 1.48 10.76
C THR A 289 -12.53 0.09 10.66
N ASN A 290 -12.59 -0.41 9.43
CA ASN A 290 -12.88 -1.81 9.16
C ASN A 290 -11.79 -2.40 8.25
N PRO A 291 -10.67 -2.85 8.83
CA PRO A 291 -9.49 -3.23 8.09
C PRO A 291 -9.71 -4.41 7.15
N SER A 292 -9.00 -4.43 6.03
CA SER A 292 -8.96 -5.57 5.13
C SER A 292 -7.95 -6.65 5.53
N TRP A 293 -7.08 -6.36 6.50
CA TRP A 293 -6.10 -7.27 7.08
C TRP A 293 -5.23 -7.99 6.04
N HIS A 294 -4.43 -7.20 5.32
CA HIS A 294 -3.45 -7.78 4.39
C HIS A 294 -2.44 -8.68 5.10
N ILE A 295 -1.97 -8.27 6.26
CA ILE A 295 -1.01 -8.99 7.10
C ILE A 295 -1.45 -8.96 8.56
N TYR A 296 -1.00 -9.94 9.35
CA TYR A 296 -1.26 -10.00 10.78
C TYR A 296 0.05 -9.80 11.55
N ILE A 297 0.16 -8.65 12.21
CA ILE A 297 1.36 -8.23 12.92
C ILE A 297 1.11 -8.32 14.42
N ILE A 298 1.98 -9.05 15.13
CA ILE A 298 2.03 -9.07 16.59
C ILE A 298 3.28 -8.34 17.07
N ARG A 299 3.25 -7.84 18.31
CA ARG A 299 4.44 -7.28 18.98
C ARG A 299 4.75 -8.12 20.22
N VAL A 300 5.87 -8.82 20.20
CA VAL A 300 6.34 -9.69 21.30
C VAL A 300 6.98 -8.85 22.39
N ASP A 301 6.60 -9.09 23.65
CA ASP A 301 7.24 -8.51 24.84
C ASP A 301 8.51 -9.31 25.20
N PHE A 302 9.62 -8.94 24.59
CA PHE A 302 10.92 -9.60 24.81
C PHE A 302 11.48 -9.44 26.22
N THR A 303 10.82 -8.67 27.11
CA THR A 303 11.18 -8.67 28.55
C THR A 303 10.65 -9.90 29.28
N LYS A 304 9.68 -10.58 28.68
CA LYS A 304 9.01 -11.79 29.23
C LYS A 304 9.33 -13.06 28.47
N VAL A 305 10.01 -12.97 27.35
CA VAL A 305 10.39 -14.10 26.49
C VAL A 305 11.90 -14.28 26.53
N LYS A 306 12.38 -15.51 26.71
CA LYS A 306 13.82 -15.79 26.79
C LYS A 306 14.52 -15.76 25.44
N LEU A 307 13.79 -16.12 24.37
CA LEU A 307 14.31 -16.18 23.01
C LEU A 307 14.41 -14.79 22.39
N SER A 308 15.45 -14.56 21.64
CA SER A 308 15.54 -13.40 20.74
C SER A 308 14.57 -13.55 19.55
N LYS A 309 14.24 -12.44 18.91
CA LYS A 309 13.45 -12.44 17.67
C LYS A 309 14.05 -13.35 16.59
N LYS A 310 15.37 -13.32 16.44
CA LYS A 310 16.10 -14.17 15.48
C LYS A 310 15.91 -15.66 15.76
N GLU A 311 15.93 -16.08 17.03
CA GLU A 311 15.71 -17.46 17.42
C GLU A 311 14.26 -17.89 17.19
N ILE A 312 13.27 -17.02 17.48
CA ILE A 312 11.87 -17.29 17.17
C ILE A 312 11.69 -17.56 15.67
N PHE A 313 12.24 -16.70 14.79
CA PHE A 313 12.19 -16.92 13.34
C PHE A 313 12.80 -18.25 12.92
N ALA A 314 13.96 -18.60 13.47
CA ALA A 314 14.64 -19.87 13.16
C ALA A 314 13.78 -21.08 13.58
N ARG A 315 13.29 -21.10 14.83
CA ARG A 315 12.52 -22.22 15.39
C ARG A 315 11.16 -22.41 14.72
N MET A 316 10.49 -21.32 14.33
CA MET A 316 9.26 -21.41 13.57
C MET A 316 9.52 -21.96 12.17
N LYS A 317 10.60 -21.54 11.52
CA LYS A 317 11.02 -22.09 10.22
C LYS A 317 11.33 -23.59 10.30
N ASP A 318 12.00 -24.04 11.36
CA ASP A 318 12.30 -25.47 11.60
C ASP A 318 11.02 -26.31 11.78
N ARG A 319 9.92 -25.67 12.23
CA ARG A 319 8.58 -26.25 12.31
C ARG A 319 7.76 -26.10 11.02
N GLY A 320 8.38 -25.64 9.92
CA GLY A 320 7.72 -25.46 8.62
C GLY A 320 6.87 -24.20 8.49
N ILE A 321 7.02 -23.23 9.38
CA ILE A 321 6.25 -21.97 9.40
C ILE A 321 7.17 -20.80 9.09
N VAL A 322 6.89 -20.08 8.00
CA VAL A 322 7.69 -18.94 7.53
C VAL A 322 7.06 -17.64 8.00
N LEU A 323 7.69 -17.01 8.99
CA LEU A 323 7.35 -15.67 9.47
C LEU A 323 7.92 -14.58 8.55
N ASN A 324 7.42 -13.36 8.69
CA ASN A 324 8.01 -12.18 8.04
C ASN A 324 8.03 -10.98 9.00
N LEU A 325 8.58 -9.85 8.51
CA LEU A 325 8.62 -8.60 9.23
C LEU A 325 8.24 -7.45 8.29
N HIS A 326 7.26 -6.67 8.67
CA HIS A 326 6.77 -5.48 7.96
C HIS A 326 6.77 -4.27 8.90
N TYR A 327 7.77 -3.36 8.87
CA TYR A 327 8.98 -3.36 8.03
C TYR A 327 10.22 -2.97 8.84
N ILE A 328 11.41 -3.10 8.25
CA ILE A 328 12.60 -2.42 8.77
C ILE A 328 12.36 -0.92 8.55
N PRO A 329 12.53 -0.06 9.58
CA PRO A 329 12.30 1.38 9.42
C PRO A 329 13.15 1.97 8.30
N VAL A 330 12.53 2.67 7.36
CA VAL A 330 13.18 3.16 6.15
C VAL A 330 14.36 4.09 6.45
N HIS A 331 14.24 4.95 7.46
CA HIS A 331 15.31 5.88 7.86
C HIS A 331 16.59 5.15 8.30
N THR A 332 16.50 3.88 8.78
CA THR A 332 17.67 3.08 9.17
C THR A 332 18.35 2.39 8.00
N GLN A 333 17.79 2.45 6.79
CA GLN A 333 18.40 1.87 5.60
C GLN A 333 19.65 2.65 5.17
N PRO A 334 20.73 1.99 4.71
CA PRO A 334 21.98 2.66 4.36
C PRO A 334 21.84 3.82 3.38
N TYR A 335 20.89 3.75 2.45
CA TYR A 335 20.61 4.85 1.53
C TYR A 335 20.11 6.11 2.26
N TYR A 336 19.18 5.95 3.19
CA TYR A 336 18.62 7.06 3.96
C TYR A 336 19.58 7.58 5.02
N GLN A 337 20.41 6.71 5.62
CA GLN A 337 21.49 7.13 6.51
C GLN A 337 22.50 8.07 5.81
N LYS A 338 22.78 7.87 4.52
CA LYS A 338 23.61 8.79 3.72
C LYS A 338 22.93 10.16 3.51
N LEU A 339 21.63 10.25 3.69
CA LEU A 339 20.89 11.51 3.64
C LEU A 339 20.82 12.23 5.00
N GLY A 340 21.44 11.65 6.05
CA GLY A 340 21.56 12.26 7.38
C GLY A 340 20.70 11.62 8.46
N PHE A 341 19.83 10.68 8.14
CA PHE A 341 19.03 9.96 9.14
C PHE A 341 19.89 8.99 9.97
N GLN A 342 19.51 8.81 11.23
CA GLN A 342 20.22 7.92 12.14
C GLN A 342 19.25 7.17 13.07
N LYS A 343 19.78 6.13 13.70
CA LYS A 343 19.06 5.43 14.76
C LYS A 343 18.79 6.40 15.91
N GLY A 344 17.57 6.39 16.43
CA GLY A 344 17.07 7.30 17.48
C GLY A 344 16.18 8.42 16.95
N ASP A 345 16.16 8.68 15.64
CA ASP A 345 15.35 9.76 15.07
C ASP A 345 13.84 9.50 15.19
N PHE A 346 13.43 8.21 15.16
CA PHE A 346 11.99 7.79 15.21
C PHE A 346 11.82 6.64 16.21
N PRO A 347 11.82 6.95 17.53
CA PRO A 347 11.93 5.93 18.58
C PRO A 347 10.73 4.97 18.65
N VAL A 348 9.51 5.40 18.29
CA VAL A 348 8.34 4.53 18.32
C VAL A 348 8.42 3.52 17.17
N SER A 349 8.82 3.94 15.98
CA SER A 349 9.08 3.07 14.83
C SER A 349 10.19 2.06 15.09
N GLU A 350 11.26 2.49 15.74
CA GLU A 350 12.39 1.61 16.08
C GLU A 350 12.00 0.55 17.11
N LYS A 351 11.26 0.94 18.15
CA LYS A 351 10.72 0.01 19.13
C LYS A 351 9.73 -0.98 18.49
N TYR A 352 8.84 -0.49 17.63
CA TYR A 352 7.97 -1.37 16.84
C TYR A 352 8.80 -2.41 16.07
N TYR A 353 9.83 -2.00 15.36
CA TYR A 353 10.71 -2.91 14.62
C TYR A 353 11.35 -3.97 15.52
N GLU A 354 11.77 -3.62 16.73
CA GLU A 354 12.36 -4.57 17.68
C GLU A 354 11.38 -5.64 18.12
N GLU A 355 10.09 -5.33 18.24
CA GLU A 355 9.04 -6.20 18.78
C GLU A 355 8.20 -6.92 17.71
N ALA A 356 8.06 -6.35 16.52
CA ALA A 356 7.13 -6.81 15.50
C ALA A 356 7.53 -8.14 14.85
N ILE A 357 6.52 -9.00 14.65
CA ILE A 357 6.57 -10.25 13.88
C ILE A 357 5.28 -10.37 13.09
N THR A 358 5.38 -10.74 11.81
CA THR A 358 4.21 -11.01 10.96
C THR A 358 3.96 -12.51 10.88
N LEU A 359 2.79 -12.94 11.33
CA LEU A 359 2.30 -14.31 11.23
C LEU A 359 1.60 -14.57 9.90
N PRO A 360 1.48 -15.84 9.46
CA PRO A 360 0.76 -16.23 8.25
C PRO A 360 -0.69 -15.71 8.22
N LEU A 361 -1.06 -15.01 7.12
CA LEU A 361 -2.43 -14.58 6.89
C LEU A 361 -2.71 -14.47 5.38
N TYR A 362 -3.48 -15.39 4.82
CA TYR A 362 -3.92 -15.38 3.43
C TYR A 362 -5.25 -16.15 3.29
N TYR A 363 -5.93 -15.99 2.16
CA TYR A 363 -7.28 -16.52 1.96
C TYR A 363 -7.38 -18.05 2.13
N ASP A 364 -6.42 -18.79 1.54
CA ASP A 364 -6.39 -20.26 1.59
C ASP A 364 -5.83 -20.86 2.90
N LEU A 365 -5.42 -20.04 3.85
CA LEU A 365 -4.99 -20.54 5.16
C LEU A 365 -6.16 -21.24 5.84
N THR A 366 -6.05 -22.58 6.00
CA THR A 366 -7.11 -23.35 6.67
C THR A 366 -7.11 -23.12 8.17
N ASP A 367 -8.22 -23.47 8.84
CA ASP A 367 -8.31 -23.33 10.30
C ASP A 367 -7.31 -24.25 11.01
N GLU A 368 -7.07 -25.45 10.45
CA GLU A 368 -6.09 -26.41 10.96
C GLU A 368 -4.66 -25.87 10.81
N GLN A 369 -4.32 -25.30 9.65
CA GLN A 369 -3.01 -24.67 9.44
C GLN A 369 -2.81 -23.48 10.38
N GLN A 370 -3.85 -22.69 10.60
CA GLN A 370 -3.78 -21.57 11.55
C GLN A 370 -3.57 -22.09 12.99
N ASP A 371 -4.24 -23.19 13.37
CA ASP A 371 -4.02 -23.82 14.68
C ASP A 371 -2.59 -24.36 14.82
N GLU A 372 -2.04 -24.96 13.77
CA GLU A 372 -0.62 -25.37 13.74
C GLU A 372 0.32 -24.18 13.98
N VAL A 373 0.06 -23.04 13.33
CA VAL A 373 0.85 -21.81 13.55
C VAL A 373 0.74 -21.34 14.99
N ILE A 374 -0.46 -21.32 15.56
CA ILE A 374 -0.72 -20.86 16.93
C ILE A 374 -0.02 -21.75 17.95
N GLU A 375 -0.18 -23.08 17.86
CA GLU A 375 0.43 -24.02 18.81
C GLU A 375 1.97 -23.99 18.70
N ALA A 376 2.52 -24.02 17.49
CA ALA A 376 3.95 -23.88 17.28
C ALA A 376 4.50 -22.58 17.88
N PHE A 377 3.77 -21.48 17.74
CA PHE A 377 4.20 -20.19 18.28
C PHE A 377 4.14 -20.17 19.83
N LYS A 378 3.11 -20.77 20.44
CA LYS A 378 3.01 -20.95 21.90
C LYS A 378 4.17 -21.77 22.46
N GLU A 379 4.46 -22.91 21.82
CA GLU A 379 5.57 -23.78 22.22
C GLU A 379 6.91 -23.02 22.16
N VAL A 380 7.16 -22.31 21.05
CA VAL A 380 8.39 -21.53 20.86
C VAL A 380 8.54 -20.44 21.91
N LEU A 381 7.46 -19.74 22.28
CA LEU A 381 7.53 -18.71 23.32
C LEU A 381 7.71 -19.28 24.74
N ALA A 382 7.35 -20.55 24.96
CA ALA A 382 7.50 -21.24 26.27
C ALA A 382 8.92 -21.77 26.52
N GLU A 383 9.76 -21.90 25.50
CA GLU A 383 11.17 -22.33 25.58
C GLU A 383 12.06 -21.26 26.20
#